data_b7736cecbff664e6f969b1dbec63c305
#
_entry.id   b7736cecbff664e6f969b1dbec63c305
#
_cell.length_a   1.000
_cell.length_b   1.000
_cell.length_c   1.000
_cell.angle_alpha   90.00
_cell.angle_beta   90.00
_cell.angle_gamma   90.00
#
_symmetry.space_group_name_H-M   'P 1'
#
loop_
_entity.id
_entity.type
_entity.pdbx_description
1 polymer ?
#
loop_
_entity_poly.entity_id
_entity_poly.type
_entity_poly.pdbx_seq_one_letter_code
_entity_poly.pdbx_strand_id
1 'polypeptide(L)'
;TARHDAVAWGYARGADRRGVDIIENCEVTGFLRDGDRITGVTTSRGDIRAKKVAVAVAGSTGRVMQLAGVETMPIESHVLQAFVTESLKPFIDTVVTFGMGHFYMSQSDKGGLVYGGDIDGYNSYAQRGNLPIVDEVMSEMLALFPGLARVRMLRSWGGVCDMSMDGSPIITIGPLPGMYLNCGWCYGGFKATPASGWCFAWTIAKDQPHDFNAPFTLDRFHRGLVIDDKGQGANPRLH
;
A
#
# COMPACT_ATOMS: atom_id res chain seq x y z
N THR A 1 14.46 -1.67 12.70
CA THR A 1 13.96 -2.09 11.38
C THR A 1 13.31 -3.47 11.48
N ALA A 2 12.35 -3.76 10.62
CA ALA A 2 11.70 -5.05 10.52
C ALA A 2 11.82 -5.59 9.08
N ARG A 3 11.98 -6.90 8.95
CA ARG A 3 11.96 -7.56 7.65
C ARG A 3 10.52 -7.76 7.20
N HIS A 4 10.11 -7.03 6.17
CA HIS A 4 8.74 -7.05 5.64
C HIS A 4 8.31 -8.44 5.15
N ASP A 5 9.20 -9.19 4.51
CA ASP A 5 8.98 -10.57 4.07
C ASP A 5 8.66 -11.51 5.26
N ALA A 6 9.45 -11.43 6.33
CA ALA A 6 9.22 -12.22 7.52
C ALA A 6 7.89 -11.90 8.21
N VAL A 7 7.49 -10.63 8.21
CA VAL A 7 6.19 -10.19 8.74
C VAL A 7 5.05 -10.76 7.89
N ALA A 8 5.12 -10.63 6.55
CA ALA A 8 4.11 -11.17 5.65
C ALA A 8 3.95 -12.69 5.82
N TRP A 9 5.06 -13.44 5.85
CA TRP A 9 5.05 -14.87 6.11
C TRP A 9 4.52 -15.24 7.49
N GLY A 10 4.82 -14.41 8.49
CA GLY A 10 4.28 -14.58 9.84
C GLY A 10 2.76 -14.52 9.88
N TYR A 11 2.18 -13.51 9.23
CA TYR A 11 0.72 -13.38 9.09
C TYR A 11 0.10 -14.50 8.27
N ALA A 12 0.70 -14.87 7.13
CA ALA A 12 0.21 -15.96 6.30
C ALA A 12 0.14 -17.29 7.07
N ARG A 13 1.23 -17.67 7.76
CA ARG A 13 1.24 -18.86 8.61
C ARG A 13 0.26 -18.79 9.78
N GLY A 14 0.07 -17.59 10.34
CA GLY A 14 -0.90 -17.37 11.40
C GLY A 14 -2.34 -17.51 10.92
N ALA A 15 -2.65 -17.10 9.70
CA ALA A 15 -3.93 -17.27 9.04
C ALA A 15 -4.20 -18.75 8.71
N ASP A 16 -3.27 -19.42 8.06
CA ASP A 16 -3.32 -20.83 7.70
C ASP A 16 -3.62 -21.73 8.93
N ARG A 17 -2.90 -21.53 10.03
CA ARG A 17 -3.15 -22.26 11.29
C ARG A 17 -4.55 -22.06 11.87
N ARG A 18 -5.26 -21.04 11.43
CA ARG A 18 -6.65 -20.73 11.81
C ARG A 18 -7.68 -21.16 10.78
N GLY A 19 -7.25 -21.93 9.77
CA GLY A 19 -8.12 -22.48 8.73
C GLY A 19 -8.47 -21.47 7.63
N VAL A 20 -7.62 -20.45 7.42
CA VAL A 20 -7.77 -19.55 6.27
C VAL A 20 -7.07 -20.16 5.06
N ASP A 21 -7.81 -20.40 3.99
CA ASP A 21 -7.26 -20.83 2.71
C ASP A 21 -6.56 -19.66 2.01
N ILE A 22 -5.29 -19.85 1.66
CA ILE A 22 -4.50 -18.88 0.89
C ILE A 22 -4.32 -19.42 -0.52
N ILE A 23 -4.97 -18.78 -1.50
CA ILE A 23 -4.96 -19.25 -2.89
C ILE A 23 -4.06 -18.31 -3.70
N GLU A 24 -2.84 -18.73 -3.95
CA GLU A 24 -1.87 -17.98 -4.75
C GLU A 24 -2.19 -18.09 -6.26
N ASN A 25 -1.73 -17.12 -7.05
CA ASN A 25 -1.93 -17.07 -8.50
C ASN A 25 -3.42 -17.23 -8.89
N CYS A 26 -4.28 -16.54 -8.15
CA CYS A 26 -5.72 -16.54 -8.33
C CYS A 26 -6.20 -15.08 -8.49
N GLU A 27 -6.21 -14.61 -9.72
CA GLU A 27 -6.59 -13.24 -10.04
C GLU A 27 -8.10 -13.06 -9.93
N VAL A 28 -8.55 -12.01 -9.25
CA VAL A 28 -9.95 -11.59 -9.25
C VAL A 28 -10.24 -10.85 -10.54
N THR A 29 -11.19 -11.36 -11.31
CA THR A 29 -11.59 -10.83 -12.63
C THR A 29 -12.99 -10.22 -12.62
N GLY A 30 -13.74 -10.34 -11.51
CA GLY A 30 -15.06 -9.77 -11.38
C GLY A 30 -15.70 -10.06 -10.02
N PHE A 31 -16.94 -9.64 -9.87
CA PHE A 31 -17.73 -9.88 -8.66
C PHE A 31 -19.03 -10.60 -8.97
N LEU A 32 -19.38 -11.58 -8.15
CA LEU A 32 -20.69 -12.23 -8.16
C LEU A 32 -21.68 -11.34 -7.41
N ARG A 33 -22.90 -11.21 -7.95
CA ARG A 33 -23.94 -10.34 -7.39
C ARG A 33 -25.27 -11.06 -7.26
N ASP A 34 -26.06 -10.58 -6.31
CA ASP A 34 -27.50 -10.80 -6.20
C ASP A 34 -28.15 -9.42 -6.01
N GLY A 35 -28.74 -8.89 -7.08
CA GLY A 35 -29.10 -7.47 -7.16
C GLY A 35 -27.85 -6.58 -6.98
N ASP A 36 -27.93 -5.67 -6.02
CA ASP A 36 -26.82 -4.78 -5.68
C ASP A 36 -25.80 -5.40 -4.70
N ARG A 37 -26.14 -6.57 -4.12
CA ARG A 37 -25.30 -7.21 -3.12
C ARG A 37 -24.19 -8.03 -3.74
N ILE A 38 -22.98 -7.85 -3.24
CA ILE A 38 -21.83 -8.71 -3.55
C ILE A 38 -21.98 -10.04 -2.80
N THR A 39 -21.90 -11.14 -3.54
CA THR A 39 -22.05 -12.52 -3.05
C THR A 39 -20.84 -13.41 -3.33
N GLY A 40 -19.76 -12.81 -3.79
CA GLY A 40 -18.50 -13.50 -4.08
C GLY A 40 -17.69 -12.80 -5.14
N VAL A 41 -16.70 -13.50 -5.65
CA VAL A 41 -15.78 -13.02 -6.70
C VAL A 41 -15.66 -14.06 -7.81
N THR A 42 -15.49 -13.60 -9.05
CA THR A 42 -15.03 -14.39 -10.19
C THR A 42 -13.52 -14.30 -10.23
N THR A 43 -12.87 -15.42 -10.41
CA THR A 43 -11.40 -15.49 -10.44
C THR A 43 -10.88 -16.27 -11.65
N SER A 44 -9.58 -16.17 -11.91
CA SER A 44 -8.89 -16.99 -12.93
C SER A 44 -8.95 -18.50 -12.66
N ARG A 45 -9.42 -18.91 -11.47
CA ARG A 45 -9.57 -20.32 -11.06
C ARG A 45 -11.02 -20.73 -10.80
N GLY A 46 -11.98 -19.89 -11.19
CA GLY A 46 -13.41 -20.11 -11.00
C GLY A 46 -14.02 -19.19 -9.96
N ASP A 47 -15.29 -19.38 -9.70
CA ASP A 47 -16.06 -18.54 -8.81
C ASP A 47 -15.89 -18.93 -7.34
N ILE A 48 -15.73 -17.94 -6.49
CA ILE A 48 -15.69 -18.11 -5.02
C ILE A 48 -16.89 -17.35 -4.42
N ARG A 49 -17.84 -18.09 -3.86
CA ARG A 49 -18.99 -17.50 -3.17
C ARG A 49 -18.66 -17.16 -1.73
N ALA A 50 -19.10 -15.99 -1.28
CA ALA A 50 -18.91 -15.51 0.08
C ALA A 50 -20.05 -14.60 0.53
N LYS A 51 -20.38 -14.62 1.83
CA LYS A 51 -21.37 -13.71 2.41
C LYS A 51 -20.85 -12.28 2.52
N LYS A 52 -19.53 -12.13 2.63
CA LYS A 52 -18.82 -10.87 2.81
C LYS A 52 -17.53 -10.91 1.99
N VAL A 53 -17.22 -9.86 1.26
CA VAL A 53 -16.01 -9.73 0.44
C VAL A 53 -15.22 -8.54 0.92
N ALA A 54 -13.99 -8.77 1.34
CA ALA A 54 -13.06 -7.74 1.79
C ALA A 54 -12.05 -7.40 0.70
N VAL A 55 -11.93 -6.14 0.35
CA VAL A 55 -10.98 -5.60 -0.62
C VAL A 55 -9.81 -4.98 0.12
N ALA A 56 -8.64 -5.62 0.05
CA ALA A 56 -7.39 -5.16 0.66
C ALA A 56 -6.24 -5.42 -0.33
N VAL A 57 -6.27 -4.69 -1.45
CA VAL A 57 -5.45 -4.95 -2.64
C VAL A 57 -4.49 -3.80 -2.98
N ALA A 58 -4.28 -2.90 -2.01
CA ALA A 58 -3.35 -1.78 -2.10
C ALA A 58 -3.45 -1.02 -3.44
N GLY A 59 -2.36 -0.85 -4.15
CA GLY A 59 -2.32 -0.13 -5.42
C GLY A 59 -3.25 -0.65 -6.53
N SER A 60 -3.83 -1.84 -6.38
CA SER A 60 -4.83 -2.36 -7.33
C SER A 60 -6.27 -1.98 -6.98
N THR A 61 -6.48 -1.19 -5.91
CA THR A 61 -7.82 -0.86 -5.41
C THR A 61 -8.70 -0.24 -6.48
N GLY A 62 -8.23 0.77 -7.20
CA GLY A 62 -9.01 1.42 -8.27
C GLY A 62 -9.49 0.42 -9.34
N ARG A 63 -8.60 -0.44 -9.81
CA ARG A 63 -8.93 -1.48 -10.81
C ARG A 63 -9.96 -2.49 -10.30
N VAL A 64 -9.76 -2.98 -9.08
CA VAL A 64 -10.66 -3.97 -8.47
C VAL A 64 -12.04 -3.35 -8.22
N MET A 65 -12.10 -2.09 -7.81
CA MET A 65 -13.37 -1.38 -7.61
C MET A 65 -14.11 -1.14 -8.94
N GLN A 66 -13.39 -0.86 -10.03
CA GLN A 66 -13.98 -0.78 -11.38
C GLN A 66 -14.63 -2.11 -11.81
N LEU A 67 -14.01 -3.27 -11.50
CA LEU A 67 -14.62 -4.59 -11.73
C LEU A 67 -15.92 -4.77 -10.95
N ALA A 68 -16.06 -4.07 -9.83
CA ALA A 68 -17.30 -4.01 -9.05
C ALA A 68 -18.27 -2.92 -9.54
N GLY A 69 -18.02 -2.25 -10.65
CA GLY A 69 -18.84 -1.16 -11.17
C GLY A 69 -18.80 0.12 -10.34
N VAL A 70 -17.80 0.28 -9.48
CA VAL A 70 -17.51 1.52 -8.76
C VAL A 70 -16.45 2.27 -9.57
N GLU A 71 -16.89 3.19 -10.41
CA GLU A 71 -16.01 3.84 -11.39
C GLU A 71 -15.03 4.82 -10.76
N THR A 72 -15.42 5.47 -9.66
CA THR A 72 -14.65 6.53 -9.03
C THR A 72 -14.32 6.18 -7.58
N MET A 73 -13.05 6.12 -7.26
CA MET A 73 -12.53 6.04 -5.90
C MET A 73 -11.65 7.25 -5.63
N PRO A 74 -11.64 7.81 -4.42
CA PRO A 74 -10.73 8.91 -4.05
C PRO A 74 -9.30 8.37 -3.78
N ILE A 75 -8.81 7.57 -4.72
CA ILE A 75 -7.51 6.87 -4.64
C ILE A 75 -6.88 6.87 -6.02
N GLU A 76 -5.62 7.23 -6.08
CA GLU A 76 -4.76 7.06 -7.25
C GLU A 76 -3.66 6.05 -6.96
N SER A 77 -3.19 5.36 -8.00
CA SER A 77 -2.14 4.36 -7.90
C SER A 77 -0.82 4.95 -8.41
N HIS A 78 0.19 5.01 -7.54
CA HIS A 78 1.50 5.55 -7.87
C HIS A 78 2.60 4.53 -7.59
N VAL A 79 3.65 4.53 -8.39
CA VAL A 79 4.79 3.64 -8.18
C VAL A 79 5.80 4.29 -7.25
N LEU A 80 6.02 3.67 -6.10
CA LEU A 80 7.14 3.97 -5.22
C LEU A 80 8.34 3.12 -5.62
N GLN A 81 9.49 3.73 -5.80
CA GLN A 81 10.69 3.05 -6.26
C GLN A 81 11.74 2.92 -5.16
N ALA A 82 12.36 1.76 -5.08
CA ALA A 82 13.40 1.45 -4.12
C ALA A 82 14.62 0.81 -4.78
N PHE A 83 15.77 0.94 -4.12
CA PHE A 83 17.09 0.58 -4.63
C PHE A 83 17.92 -0.14 -3.59
N VAL A 84 18.89 -0.92 -4.06
CA VAL A 84 19.92 -1.51 -3.19
C VAL A 84 21.29 -1.39 -3.84
N THR A 85 22.28 -1.05 -3.01
CA THR A 85 23.69 -0.94 -3.43
C THR A 85 24.44 -2.27 -3.27
N GLU A 86 25.68 -2.28 -3.79
CA GLU A 86 26.70 -3.24 -3.35
C GLU A 86 26.96 -3.12 -1.85
N SER A 87 27.52 -4.18 -1.27
CA SER A 87 27.82 -4.22 0.16
C SER A 87 28.97 -3.29 0.54
N LEU A 88 28.77 -2.51 1.58
CA LEU A 88 29.74 -1.61 2.16
C LEU A 88 30.07 -2.06 3.60
N LYS A 89 31.19 -1.58 4.15
CA LYS A 89 31.45 -1.70 5.57
C LYS A 89 30.34 -0.99 6.37
N PRO A 90 29.94 -1.51 7.54
CA PRO A 90 28.94 -0.85 8.36
C PRO A 90 29.34 0.58 8.73
N PHE A 91 28.46 1.56 8.47
CA PHE A 91 28.67 2.97 8.82
C PHE A 91 27.37 3.69 9.20
N ILE A 92 26.20 3.09 8.94
CA ILE A 92 24.88 3.59 9.35
C ILE A 92 24.17 2.51 10.14
N ASP A 93 23.80 2.81 11.37
CA ASP A 93 23.07 1.93 12.29
C ASP A 93 21.61 2.33 12.49
N THR A 94 21.17 3.39 11.84
CA THR A 94 19.82 3.94 11.92
C THR A 94 19.20 4.12 10.53
N VAL A 95 17.90 4.39 10.48
CA VAL A 95 17.21 4.84 9.26
C VAL A 95 17.35 6.35 9.16
N VAL A 96 17.87 6.81 8.04
CA VAL A 96 17.94 8.24 7.69
C VAL A 96 16.76 8.55 6.78
N THR A 97 16.01 9.61 7.08
CA THR A 97 14.92 10.13 6.23
C THR A 97 15.11 11.62 6.02
N PHE A 98 14.74 12.11 4.85
CA PHE A 98 14.82 13.50 4.47
C PHE A 98 13.61 13.91 3.62
N GLY A 99 13.22 15.19 3.68
CA GLY A 99 12.19 15.73 2.80
C GLY A 99 10.80 15.12 3.02
N MET A 100 10.33 15.02 4.27
CA MET A 100 9.00 14.49 4.58
C MET A 100 8.75 13.05 4.10
N GLY A 101 9.82 12.28 3.89
CA GLY A 101 9.76 10.89 3.41
C GLY A 101 10.03 10.72 1.92
N HIS A 102 10.37 11.79 1.20
CA HIS A 102 10.79 11.72 -0.19
C HIS A 102 12.12 10.98 -0.39
N PHE A 103 12.95 10.91 0.64
CA PHE A 103 14.14 10.08 0.67
C PHE A 103 14.24 9.32 1.99
N TYR A 104 14.57 8.06 1.90
CA TYR A 104 14.99 7.25 3.05
C TYR A 104 16.17 6.35 2.68
N MET A 105 17.01 6.06 3.66
CA MET A 105 18.12 5.12 3.53
C MET A 105 18.37 4.38 4.83
N SER A 106 18.71 3.10 4.71
CA SER A 106 19.19 2.28 5.82
C SER A 106 20.24 1.29 5.32
N GLN A 107 21.14 0.86 6.20
CA GLN A 107 22.08 -0.19 5.86
C GLN A 107 21.58 -1.55 6.38
N SER A 108 21.64 -2.54 5.51
CA SER A 108 21.24 -3.91 5.86
C SER A 108 22.37 -4.63 6.61
N ASP A 109 22.04 -5.72 7.31
CA ASP A 109 23.03 -6.59 7.98
C ASP A 109 24.09 -7.15 7.03
N LYS A 110 23.79 -7.20 5.73
CA LYS A 110 24.69 -7.65 4.66
C LYS A 110 25.54 -6.51 4.09
N GLY A 111 25.44 -5.31 4.64
CA GLY A 111 26.20 -4.12 4.24
C GLY A 111 25.61 -3.31 3.08
N GLY A 112 24.67 -3.83 2.31
CA GLY A 112 24.03 -3.08 1.24
C GLY A 112 23.14 -1.96 1.79
N LEU A 113 23.19 -0.79 1.16
CA LEU A 113 22.24 0.29 1.46
C LEU A 113 20.93 0.02 0.75
N VAL A 114 19.82 0.08 1.48
CA VAL A 114 18.46 0.09 0.94
C VAL A 114 17.95 1.50 1.04
N TYR A 115 17.56 2.09 -0.06
CA TYR A 115 17.12 3.47 -0.15
C TYR A 115 16.04 3.65 -1.21
N GLY A 116 15.34 4.76 -1.15
CA GLY A 116 14.25 5.11 -2.05
C GLY A 116 13.50 6.30 -1.50
N GLY A 117 12.29 6.53 -1.97
CA GLY A 117 11.44 7.56 -1.37
C GLY A 117 10.46 8.19 -2.32
N ASP A 118 10.87 8.59 -3.50
CA ASP A 118 10.00 9.31 -4.42
C ASP A 118 9.04 8.38 -5.17
N ILE A 119 7.94 8.95 -5.63
CA ILE A 119 6.89 8.24 -6.38
C ILE A 119 6.63 8.90 -7.72
N ASP A 120 6.09 8.12 -8.66
CA ASP A 120 5.62 8.67 -9.93
C ASP A 120 4.60 9.79 -9.70
N GLY A 121 4.75 10.92 -10.37
CA GLY A 121 3.81 12.04 -10.31
C GLY A 121 2.52 11.83 -11.12
N TYR A 122 2.19 10.61 -11.50
CA TYR A 122 1.01 10.24 -12.29
C TYR A 122 0.49 8.85 -11.89
N ASN A 123 -0.77 8.60 -12.16
CA ASN A 123 -1.38 7.30 -11.91
C ASN A 123 -0.71 6.22 -12.75
N SER A 124 -0.10 5.23 -12.10
CA SER A 124 0.70 4.20 -12.74
C SER A 124 0.60 2.86 -12.03
N TYR A 125 0.67 1.78 -12.81
CA TYR A 125 0.74 0.39 -12.34
C TYR A 125 2.07 -0.28 -12.74
N ALA A 126 3.05 0.49 -13.18
CA ALA A 126 4.35 -0.02 -13.60
C ALA A 126 5.13 -0.56 -12.38
N GLN A 127 5.48 -1.85 -12.40
CA GLN A 127 6.19 -2.50 -11.27
C GLN A 127 7.71 -2.39 -11.34
N ARG A 128 8.24 -1.79 -12.39
CA ARG A 128 9.71 -1.67 -12.59
C ARG A 128 10.27 -0.30 -12.28
N GLY A 129 9.40 0.68 -12.02
CA GLY A 129 9.77 2.07 -11.85
C GLY A 129 10.17 2.74 -13.18
N ASN A 130 10.79 3.91 -13.08
CA ASN A 130 11.21 4.73 -14.23
C ASN A 130 12.56 5.44 -13.96
N LEU A 131 13.18 5.95 -15.01
CA LEU A 131 14.47 6.63 -14.92
C LEU A 131 14.42 7.99 -14.21
N PRO A 132 13.41 8.85 -14.40
CA PRO A 132 13.32 10.10 -13.66
C PRO A 132 13.41 9.94 -12.13
N ILE A 133 12.69 8.97 -11.57
CA ILE A 133 12.76 8.68 -10.13
C ILE A 133 14.14 8.17 -9.71
N VAL A 134 14.79 7.39 -10.57
CA VAL A 134 16.20 6.98 -10.31
C VAL A 134 17.09 8.21 -10.15
N ASP A 135 16.98 9.16 -11.07
CA ASP A 135 17.81 10.37 -11.08
C ASP A 135 17.53 11.26 -9.86
N GLU A 136 16.27 11.48 -9.54
CA GLU A 136 15.84 12.26 -8.38
C GLU A 136 16.37 11.65 -7.06
N VAL A 137 16.10 10.39 -6.81
CA VAL A 137 16.52 9.70 -5.57
C VAL A 137 18.03 9.59 -5.46
N MET A 138 18.76 9.38 -6.59
CA MET A 138 20.21 9.38 -6.59
C MET A 138 20.77 10.76 -6.29
N SER A 139 20.19 11.81 -6.83
CA SER A 139 20.60 13.19 -6.59
C SER A 139 20.45 13.55 -5.10
N GLU A 140 19.33 13.19 -4.49
CA GLU A 140 19.11 13.38 -3.05
C GLU A 140 20.09 12.58 -2.19
N MET A 141 20.33 11.32 -2.53
CA MET A 141 21.31 10.48 -1.86
C MET A 141 22.70 11.12 -1.90
N LEU A 142 23.14 11.61 -3.06
CA LEU A 142 24.46 12.20 -3.22
C LEU A 142 24.58 13.58 -2.58
N ALA A 143 23.48 14.33 -2.48
CA ALA A 143 23.45 15.59 -1.73
C ALA A 143 23.70 15.37 -0.23
N LEU A 144 23.12 14.29 0.33
CA LEU A 144 23.29 13.93 1.74
C LEU A 144 24.61 13.17 2.00
N PHE A 145 24.99 12.30 1.09
CA PHE A 145 26.13 11.39 1.22
C PHE A 145 27.04 11.43 -0.02
N PRO A 146 27.81 12.52 -0.25
CA PRO A 146 28.66 12.67 -1.45
C PRO A 146 29.69 11.53 -1.62
N GLY A 147 30.12 10.92 -0.51
CA GLY A 147 31.04 9.79 -0.51
C GLY A 147 30.53 8.54 -1.20
N LEU A 148 29.21 8.46 -1.46
CA LEU A 148 28.57 7.32 -2.13
C LEU A 148 28.60 7.41 -3.66
N ALA A 149 29.16 8.46 -4.26
CA ALA A 149 29.17 8.70 -5.71
C ALA A 149 29.80 7.57 -6.56
N ARG A 150 30.61 6.70 -5.96
CA ARG A 150 31.25 5.57 -6.63
C ARG A 150 30.65 4.21 -6.27
N VAL A 151 29.62 4.21 -5.41
CA VAL A 151 28.94 2.98 -4.96
C VAL A 151 27.97 2.55 -6.04
N ARG A 152 28.03 1.27 -6.41
CA ARG A 152 27.17 0.73 -7.47
C ARG A 152 25.80 0.38 -6.96
N MET A 153 24.76 0.82 -7.66
CA MET A 153 23.43 0.31 -7.52
C MET A 153 23.34 -1.07 -8.18
N LEU A 154 22.90 -2.08 -7.44
CA LEU A 154 22.78 -3.45 -7.94
C LEU A 154 21.38 -3.77 -8.43
N ARG A 155 20.35 -3.17 -7.84
CA ARG A 155 18.96 -3.48 -8.15
C ARG A 155 18.06 -2.28 -7.86
N SER A 156 17.03 -2.14 -8.70
CA SER A 156 15.86 -1.32 -8.40
C SER A 156 14.58 -2.15 -8.55
N TRP A 157 13.53 -1.76 -7.85
CA TRP A 157 12.18 -2.31 -8.01
C TRP A 157 11.15 -1.26 -7.67
N GLY A 158 9.94 -1.42 -8.20
CA GLY A 158 8.79 -0.57 -7.92
C GLY A 158 7.69 -1.33 -7.20
N GLY A 159 6.98 -0.64 -6.32
CA GLY A 159 5.76 -1.10 -5.68
C GLY A 159 4.64 -0.11 -5.92
N VAL A 160 3.45 -0.59 -6.24
CA VAL A 160 2.29 0.26 -6.48
C VAL A 160 1.62 0.62 -5.15
N CYS A 161 1.65 1.90 -4.81
CA CYS A 161 0.98 2.46 -3.64
C CYS A 161 -0.41 2.97 -4.01
N ASP A 162 -1.34 2.85 -3.08
CA ASP A 162 -2.68 3.42 -3.15
C ASP A 162 -2.72 4.76 -2.40
N MET A 163 -2.67 5.86 -3.15
CA MET A 163 -2.65 7.20 -2.62
C MET A 163 -4.07 7.73 -2.49
N SER A 164 -4.58 7.87 -1.25
CA SER A 164 -5.87 8.53 -1.01
C SER A 164 -5.73 10.05 -1.15
N MET A 165 -6.82 10.72 -1.55
CA MET A 165 -6.82 12.17 -1.79
C MET A 165 -6.48 13.02 -0.57
N ASP A 166 -6.66 12.49 0.64
CA ASP A 166 -6.37 13.18 1.90
C ASP A 166 -5.21 12.57 2.71
N GLY A 167 -4.43 11.68 2.08
CA GLY A 167 -3.28 11.07 2.74
C GLY A 167 -3.61 10.04 3.83
N SER A 168 -4.89 9.79 4.10
CA SER A 168 -5.36 8.90 5.17
C SER A 168 -6.07 7.66 4.63
N PRO A 169 -5.98 6.51 5.32
CA PRO A 169 -6.55 5.26 4.83
C PRO A 169 -8.09 5.27 4.80
N ILE A 170 -8.64 4.30 4.08
CA ILE A 170 -10.07 3.98 4.03
C ILE A 170 -10.25 2.61 4.64
N ILE A 171 -10.87 2.53 5.84
CA ILE A 171 -11.16 1.27 6.54
C ILE A 171 -12.64 1.28 6.90
N THR A 172 -13.47 0.69 6.03
CA THR A 172 -14.92 0.87 6.14
C THR A 172 -15.73 -0.26 5.50
N ILE A 173 -17.03 -0.22 5.72
CA ILE A 173 -17.99 -0.93 4.88
C ILE A 173 -17.97 -0.28 3.51
N GLY A 174 -17.87 -1.07 2.46
CA GLY A 174 -17.77 -0.60 1.08
C GLY A 174 -19.08 -0.01 0.55
N PRO A 175 -19.04 0.59 -0.65
CA PRO A 175 -20.20 1.25 -1.25
C PRO A 175 -21.28 0.27 -1.72
N LEU A 176 -20.96 -1.02 -1.85
CA LEU A 176 -21.91 -2.08 -2.23
C LEU A 176 -22.18 -3.00 -1.05
N PRO A 177 -23.42 -3.41 -0.81
CA PRO A 177 -23.76 -4.34 0.26
C PRO A 177 -22.92 -5.64 0.19
N GLY A 178 -22.38 -6.07 1.31
CA GLY A 178 -21.50 -7.25 1.37
C GLY A 178 -20.03 -7.01 1.05
N MET A 179 -19.65 -5.78 0.72
CA MET A 179 -18.27 -5.37 0.45
C MET A 179 -17.68 -4.59 1.63
N TYR A 180 -16.37 -4.77 1.87
CA TYR A 180 -15.58 -4.07 2.90
C TYR A 180 -14.26 -3.60 2.30
N LEU A 181 -13.76 -2.45 2.72
CA LEU A 181 -12.56 -1.82 2.18
C LEU A 181 -11.50 -1.59 3.27
N ASN A 182 -10.26 -1.95 2.95
CA ASN A 182 -9.06 -1.53 3.69
C ASN A 182 -7.98 -1.15 2.67
N CYS A 183 -7.87 0.14 2.38
CA CYS A 183 -7.06 0.67 1.27
C CYS A 183 -6.67 2.13 1.51
N GLY A 184 -5.98 2.76 0.54
CA GLY A 184 -5.60 4.16 0.58
C GLY A 184 -4.52 4.46 1.63
N TRP A 185 -3.59 3.54 1.84
CA TRP A 185 -2.61 3.63 2.92
C TRP A 185 -1.42 4.54 2.64
N CYS A 186 -1.27 5.02 1.42
CA CYS A 186 -0.16 5.90 1.03
C CYS A 186 1.20 5.31 1.48
N TYR A 187 1.93 6.03 2.32
CA TYR A 187 3.23 5.60 2.86
C TYR A 187 3.12 4.86 4.21
N GLY A 188 1.93 4.81 4.80
CA GLY A 188 1.73 4.40 6.19
C GLY A 188 1.43 2.92 6.43
N GLY A 189 1.15 2.15 5.39
CA GLY A 189 0.49 0.85 5.48
C GLY A 189 1.23 -0.19 6.31
N PHE A 190 2.53 -0.38 6.08
CA PHE A 190 3.27 -1.46 6.72
C PHE A 190 3.28 -1.35 8.26
N LYS A 191 3.59 -0.19 8.80
CA LYS A 191 3.63 0.04 10.25
C LYS A 191 2.26 -0.08 10.92
N ALA A 192 1.19 0.21 10.18
CA ALA A 192 -0.17 0.17 10.68
C ALA A 192 -0.83 -1.22 10.57
N THR A 193 -0.20 -2.18 9.89
CA THR A 193 -0.77 -3.52 9.61
C THR A 193 -1.43 -4.20 10.82
N PRO A 194 -0.84 -4.25 12.03
CA PRO A 194 -1.47 -4.92 13.16
C PRO A 194 -2.79 -4.27 13.58
N ALA A 195 -2.79 -2.95 13.75
CA ALA A 195 -3.97 -2.21 14.20
C ALA A 195 -5.06 -2.17 13.11
N SER A 196 -4.67 -1.90 11.85
CA SER A 196 -5.61 -1.86 10.74
C SER A 196 -6.27 -3.20 10.47
N GLY A 197 -5.50 -4.28 10.52
CA GLY A 197 -6.02 -5.63 10.36
C GLY A 197 -7.04 -6.00 11.45
N TRP A 198 -6.76 -5.61 12.69
CA TRP A 198 -7.68 -5.83 13.80
C TRP A 198 -8.98 -5.01 13.66
N CYS A 199 -8.88 -3.71 13.39
CA CYS A 199 -10.03 -2.84 13.16
C CYS A 199 -10.87 -3.29 11.97
N PHE A 200 -10.22 -3.73 10.90
CA PHE A 200 -10.90 -4.23 9.71
C PHE A 200 -11.64 -5.55 9.97
N ALA A 201 -11.00 -6.48 10.68
CA ALA A 201 -11.65 -7.72 11.11
C ALA A 201 -12.87 -7.45 12.00
N TRP A 202 -12.78 -6.48 12.92
CA TRP A 202 -13.91 -6.02 13.71
C TRP A 202 -15.04 -5.48 12.81
N THR A 203 -14.72 -4.59 11.87
CA THR A 203 -15.67 -4.00 10.94
C THR A 203 -16.42 -5.07 10.14
N ILE A 204 -15.70 -6.08 9.63
CA ILE A 204 -16.30 -7.22 8.92
C ILE A 204 -17.19 -8.07 9.84
N ALA A 205 -16.74 -8.35 11.06
CA ALA A 205 -17.46 -9.22 11.98
C ALA A 205 -18.75 -8.59 12.51
N LYS A 206 -18.71 -7.28 12.78
CA LYS A 206 -19.80 -6.55 13.45
C LYS A 206 -20.70 -5.75 12.50
N ASP A 207 -20.35 -5.66 11.22
CA ASP A 207 -21.02 -4.78 10.23
C ASP A 207 -21.08 -3.30 10.66
N GLN A 208 -20.07 -2.86 11.40
CA GLN A 208 -19.90 -1.48 11.84
C GLN A 208 -18.41 -1.17 12.07
N PRO A 209 -17.95 0.06 11.82
CA PRO A 209 -16.59 0.46 12.15
C PRO A 209 -16.31 0.34 13.66
N HIS A 210 -15.06 0.03 14.01
CA HIS A 210 -14.57 0.21 15.37
C HIS A 210 -14.30 1.70 15.64
N ASP A 211 -14.33 2.15 16.89
CA ASP A 211 -14.12 3.55 17.25
C ASP A 211 -12.80 4.11 16.68
N PHE A 212 -11.75 3.30 16.62
CA PHE A 212 -10.46 3.72 16.07
C PHE A 212 -10.48 3.94 14.55
N ASN A 213 -11.33 3.27 13.80
CA ASN A 213 -11.45 3.48 12.36
C ASN A 213 -12.74 4.16 11.94
N ALA A 214 -13.57 4.59 12.87
CA ALA A 214 -14.83 5.29 12.57
C ALA A 214 -14.66 6.54 11.69
N PRO A 215 -13.59 7.36 11.82
CA PRO A 215 -13.37 8.49 10.93
C PRO A 215 -12.94 8.11 9.50
N PHE A 216 -12.36 6.92 9.30
CA PHE A 216 -11.74 6.50 8.04
C PHE A 216 -12.74 5.92 7.03
N THR A 217 -13.92 6.55 6.93
CA THR A 217 -14.98 6.14 6.00
C THR A 217 -14.74 6.67 4.58
N LEU A 218 -15.29 6.00 3.58
CA LEU A 218 -15.32 6.50 2.21
C LEU A 218 -16.19 7.76 2.09
N ASP A 219 -17.29 7.83 2.85
CA ASP A 219 -18.24 8.94 2.84
C ASP A 219 -17.63 10.28 3.27
N ARG A 220 -16.52 10.27 4.01
CA ARG A 220 -15.83 11.51 4.43
C ARG A 220 -15.46 12.42 3.25
N PHE A 221 -15.13 11.85 2.10
CA PHE A 221 -14.80 12.62 0.90
C PHE A 221 -16.02 13.34 0.32
N HIS A 222 -17.19 12.70 0.31
CA HIS A 222 -18.45 13.33 -0.13
C HIS A 222 -18.90 14.42 0.82
N ARG A 223 -18.63 14.27 2.10
CA ARG A 223 -19.00 15.24 3.15
C ARG A 223 -17.99 16.36 3.34
N GLY A 224 -16.85 16.32 2.66
CA GLY A 224 -15.75 17.27 2.85
C GLY A 224 -15.07 17.16 4.22
N LEU A 225 -15.21 16.03 4.92
CA LEU A 225 -14.59 15.76 6.23
C LEU A 225 -13.25 15.03 6.04
N VAL A 226 -12.40 15.58 5.21
CA VAL A 226 -11.09 14.99 4.91
C VAL A 226 -10.18 14.99 6.14
N ILE A 227 -9.37 13.95 6.26
CA ILE A 227 -8.39 13.78 7.32
C ILE A 227 -7.03 13.98 6.67
N ASP A 228 -6.42 15.14 6.89
CA ASP A 228 -5.05 15.41 6.44
C ASP A 228 -4.12 15.43 7.64
N ASP A 229 -3.59 14.27 7.96
CA ASP A 229 -2.78 14.07 9.17
C ASP A 229 -1.44 14.84 9.12
N LYS A 230 -0.94 15.18 7.93
CA LYS A 230 0.39 15.78 7.74
C LYS A 230 0.55 16.65 6.49
N GLY A 231 -0.52 17.06 5.83
CA GLY A 231 -0.45 17.74 4.54
C GLY A 231 0.14 16.85 3.43
N GLN A 232 0.03 15.54 3.57
CA GLN A 232 0.55 14.55 2.62
C GLN A 232 -0.56 14.05 1.71
N GLY A 233 -1.30 14.96 1.09
CA GLY A 233 -2.29 14.60 0.07
C GLY A 233 -1.73 13.73 -1.05
N ALA A 234 -2.59 13.29 -1.95
CA ALA A 234 -2.24 12.37 -3.03
C ALA A 234 -1.23 12.92 -4.06
N ASN A 235 -0.94 14.21 -4.03
CA ASN A 235 0.02 14.81 -4.95
C ASN A 235 1.36 15.12 -4.25
N PRO A 236 2.36 14.24 -4.36
CA PRO A 236 3.66 14.42 -3.71
C PRO A 236 4.49 15.57 -4.28
N ARG A 237 4.10 16.16 -5.42
CA ARG A 237 4.80 17.29 -6.04
C ARG A 237 4.31 18.66 -5.59
N LEU A 238 3.29 18.72 -4.75
CA LEU A 238 2.77 19.98 -4.20
C LEU A 238 3.29 20.28 -2.79
N HIS A 239 4.27 19.52 -2.32
CA HIS A 239 4.87 19.65 -0.98
C HIS A 239 6.35 19.94 -1.04
#